data_82c589001c787d8c369f33ddbd437e42
#
_entry.id   82c589001c787d8c369f33ddbd437e42
#
_cell.length_a   1.000
_cell.length_b   1.000
_cell.length_c   1.000
_cell.angle_alpha   90.00
_cell.angle_beta   90.00
_cell.angle_gamma   90.00
#
_symmetry.space_group_name_H-M   'P 1'
#
loop_
_entity.id
_entity.type
_entity.pdbx_description
1 polymer ?
#
loop_
_entity_poly.entity_id
_entity_poly.type
_entity_poly.pdbx_seq_one_letter_code
_entity_poly.pdbx_strand_id
1 'polypeptide(L)'
;GISLGVQEQSEVLGNATGGTRQGAVYEGATLMQLGIDLDRLVGLPGGKFNVSAYQIHGRGLSSNNLGGNLNAVSGIEAERGTRLFELWYEQSLFNDALSIRVGQMAADSEFIVSDYGAVFLNAGFGWPTLAATALPSGGPAYPYATPGVRVKWQASEEIAALVGVYNGDPSPNSSGTSMRLNKGTFVIGELQYALNQGGDAKGLPGTYKIGAWYNSNTFSDQYYGTGGLSLANPDSNGDPRQRRNDWSLYAVADQMVWRVPGSKDEGLGVFAKLMGAPGDRNPVNFFANAGATYKGVIPGRADDTVGIAVAYAHIGDSATRYDTSKITYTGGLYPVRRSETVLELTYQAQITPWWSVQPDFQYVFNPGGGVVDETTGKRVGDAAIFGLRTTVVF
;
A
#
# COMPACT_ATOMS: atom_id res chain seq x y z
N GLY A 1 19.89 23.75 -5.69
CA GLY A 1 19.02 23.55 -6.82
C GLY A 1 18.86 22.10 -7.26
N ILE A 2 19.91 21.26 -7.19
CA ILE A 2 19.85 19.84 -7.62
C ILE A 2 20.19 18.95 -6.44
N SER A 3 19.38 17.92 -6.21
CA SER A 3 19.60 16.85 -5.24
C SER A 3 19.57 15.49 -5.95
N LEU A 4 20.49 14.61 -5.58
CA LEU A 4 20.53 13.24 -6.04
C LEU A 4 20.46 12.33 -4.81
N GLY A 5 19.57 11.35 -4.83
CA GLY A 5 19.41 10.37 -3.78
C GLY A 5 19.39 8.96 -4.35
N VAL A 6 20.01 8.04 -3.64
CA VAL A 6 19.92 6.61 -3.92
C VAL A 6 19.59 5.91 -2.61
N GLN A 7 18.56 5.05 -2.63
CA GLN A 7 18.20 4.20 -1.50
C GLN A 7 18.18 2.75 -1.96
N GLU A 8 18.84 1.90 -1.22
CA GLU A 8 18.75 0.45 -1.39
C GLU A 8 18.03 -0.17 -0.20
N GLN A 9 16.98 -0.95 -0.48
CA GLN A 9 16.34 -1.84 0.48
C GLN A 9 16.56 -3.27 0.04
N SER A 10 17.18 -4.06 0.89
CA SER A 10 17.44 -5.48 0.66
C SER A 10 16.84 -6.31 1.78
N GLU A 11 16.18 -7.41 1.43
CA GLU A 11 15.46 -8.27 2.37
C GLU A 11 15.79 -9.75 2.18
N VAL A 12 15.89 -10.46 3.29
CA VAL A 12 15.79 -11.91 3.33
C VAL A 12 14.55 -12.26 4.14
N LEU A 13 13.59 -12.90 3.51
CA LEU A 13 12.31 -13.29 4.10
C LEU A 13 12.13 -14.80 3.97
N GLY A 14 11.64 -15.47 5.00
CA GLY A 14 11.40 -16.90 4.95
C GLY A 14 10.24 -17.34 5.80
N ASN A 15 9.41 -18.26 5.28
CA ASN A 15 8.34 -18.88 6.03
C ASN A 15 8.79 -20.22 6.62
N ALA A 16 8.75 -20.30 7.95
CA ALA A 16 9.09 -21.51 8.71
C ALA A 16 7.91 -22.51 8.73
N THR A 17 6.68 -22.01 8.61
CA THR A 17 5.45 -22.82 8.54
C THR A 17 4.52 -22.28 7.46
N GLY A 18 3.54 -23.08 7.07
CA GLY A 18 2.46 -22.68 6.14
C GLY A 18 2.94 -22.38 4.73
N GLY A 19 2.03 -21.76 3.97
CA GLY A 19 2.23 -21.53 2.55
C GLY A 19 2.12 -22.81 1.72
N THR A 20 2.31 -22.70 0.41
CA THR A 20 2.40 -23.84 -0.53
C THR A 20 3.79 -24.46 -0.52
N ARG A 21 4.80 -23.70 -0.13
CA ARG A 21 6.19 -24.13 0.00
C ARG A 21 6.87 -23.37 1.16
N GLN A 22 7.72 -24.04 1.90
CA GLN A 22 8.56 -23.42 2.93
C GLN A 22 9.95 -23.08 2.35
N GLY A 23 10.57 -22.05 2.90
CA GLY A 23 11.92 -21.62 2.52
C GLY A 23 12.12 -20.12 2.63
N ALA A 24 13.32 -19.69 2.29
CA ALA A 24 13.70 -18.28 2.29
C ALA A 24 13.95 -17.77 0.87
N VAL A 25 13.69 -16.49 0.67
CA VAL A 25 13.98 -15.75 -0.56
C VAL A 25 14.75 -14.48 -0.23
N TYR A 26 15.43 -13.95 -1.23
CA TYR A 26 16.03 -12.63 -1.22
C TYR A 26 15.32 -11.74 -2.22
N GLU A 27 15.00 -10.53 -1.82
CA GLU A 27 14.48 -9.47 -2.68
C GLU A 27 15.08 -8.11 -2.33
N GLY A 28 15.02 -7.18 -3.28
CA GLY A 28 15.50 -5.83 -3.06
C GLY A 28 14.96 -4.84 -4.06
N ALA A 29 15.01 -3.57 -3.68
CA ALA A 29 14.61 -2.44 -4.49
C ALA A 29 15.57 -1.26 -4.29
N THR A 30 16.22 -0.85 -5.39
CA THR A 30 17.02 0.37 -5.44
C THR A 30 16.18 1.49 -6.00
N LEU A 31 15.91 2.52 -5.21
CA LEU A 31 15.30 3.77 -5.66
C LEU A 31 16.42 4.76 -6.01
N MET A 32 16.38 5.30 -7.22
CA MET A 32 17.21 6.42 -7.67
C MET A 32 16.30 7.63 -7.88
N GLN A 33 16.68 8.78 -7.33
CA GLN A 33 15.87 10.00 -7.40
C GLN A 33 16.72 11.21 -7.73
N LEU A 34 16.25 12.02 -8.67
CA LEU A 34 16.77 13.34 -9.00
C LEU A 34 15.71 14.38 -8.70
N GLY A 35 15.97 15.26 -7.74
CA GLY A 35 15.14 16.41 -7.40
C GLY A 35 15.77 17.69 -7.88
N ILE A 36 14.98 18.60 -8.45
CA ILE A 36 15.41 19.91 -8.91
C ILE A 36 14.50 20.98 -8.28
N ASP A 37 15.11 21.84 -7.48
CA ASP A 37 14.50 23.05 -6.95
C ASP A 37 14.79 24.18 -7.96
N LEU A 38 13.75 24.58 -8.71
CA LEU A 38 13.87 25.55 -9.79
C LEU A 38 13.99 26.98 -9.27
N ASP A 39 13.54 27.28 -8.06
CA ASP A 39 13.77 28.58 -7.45
C ASP A 39 15.27 28.80 -7.23
N ARG A 40 15.95 27.83 -6.62
CA ARG A 40 17.40 27.86 -6.37
C ARG A 40 18.25 27.73 -7.65
N LEU A 41 17.73 27.05 -8.68
CA LEU A 41 18.50 26.77 -9.89
C LEU A 41 18.39 27.90 -10.93
N VAL A 42 17.17 28.40 -11.15
CA VAL A 42 16.88 29.35 -12.25
C VAL A 42 16.00 30.53 -11.81
N GLY A 43 15.73 30.68 -10.50
CA GLY A 43 14.89 31.75 -9.97
C GLY A 43 13.40 31.65 -10.30
N LEU A 44 12.87 30.43 -10.45
CA LEU A 44 11.43 30.17 -10.62
C LEU A 44 10.81 29.79 -9.25
N PRO A 45 10.18 30.75 -8.53
CA PRO A 45 9.70 30.51 -7.18
C PRO A 45 8.65 29.40 -7.11
N GLY A 46 8.79 28.48 -6.15
CA GLY A 46 7.87 27.39 -5.91
C GLY A 46 7.88 26.26 -6.94
N GLY A 47 8.72 26.35 -7.98
CA GLY A 47 8.87 25.32 -9.01
C GLY A 47 9.75 24.17 -8.56
N LYS A 48 9.27 22.92 -8.68
CA LYS A 48 10.03 21.70 -8.39
C LYS A 48 9.86 20.68 -9.53
N PHE A 49 10.92 19.95 -9.81
CA PHE A 49 10.90 18.86 -10.78
C PHE A 49 11.50 17.60 -10.14
N ASN A 50 10.92 16.44 -10.40
CA ASN A 50 11.38 15.17 -9.87
C ASN A 50 11.41 14.10 -10.96
N VAL A 51 12.48 13.31 -10.94
CA VAL A 51 12.58 12.05 -11.69
C VAL A 51 13.00 10.96 -10.71
N SER A 52 12.29 9.85 -10.71
CA SER A 52 12.73 8.68 -9.94
C SER A 52 12.59 7.39 -10.75
N ALA A 53 13.42 6.41 -10.42
CA ALA A 53 13.41 5.09 -11.04
C ALA A 53 13.68 4.02 -9.99
N TYR A 54 13.03 2.87 -10.16
CA TYR A 54 13.30 1.66 -9.37
C TYR A 54 14.08 0.64 -10.20
N GLN A 55 15.06 0.01 -9.57
CA GLN A 55 15.63 -1.26 -9.99
C GLN A 55 15.19 -2.31 -8.95
N ILE A 56 14.30 -3.23 -9.36
CA ILE A 56 13.72 -4.27 -8.52
C ILE A 56 14.39 -5.60 -8.85
N HIS A 57 14.82 -6.34 -7.83
CA HIS A 57 15.56 -7.59 -8.01
C HIS A 57 15.19 -8.64 -6.95
N GLY A 58 15.63 -9.87 -7.19
CA GLY A 58 15.32 -10.99 -6.29
C GLY A 58 13.97 -11.65 -6.58
N ARG A 59 13.31 -12.17 -5.53
CA ARG A 59 12.03 -12.89 -5.60
C ARG A 59 11.20 -12.60 -4.36
N GLY A 60 9.93 -12.24 -4.53
CA GLY A 60 9.01 -12.05 -3.42
C GLY A 60 8.59 -13.36 -2.73
N LEU A 61 8.45 -13.34 -1.43
CA LEU A 61 8.01 -14.50 -0.65
C LEU A 61 6.53 -14.84 -0.89
N SER A 62 5.68 -13.83 -1.04
CA SER A 62 4.24 -13.99 -1.25
C SER A 62 3.93 -14.83 -2.47
N SER A 63 4.50 -14.45 -3.61
CA SER A 63 4.25 -15.13 -4.89
C SER A 63 4.91 -16.51 -4.99
N ASN A 64 6.07 -16.71 -4.35
CA ASN A 64 6.84 -17.94 -4.50
C ASN A 64 6.52 -19.01 -3.44
N ASN A 65 6.14 -18.62 -2.23
CA ASN A 65 6.03 -19.55 -1.12
C ASN A 65 4.63 -19.58 -0.48
N LEU A 66 3.89 -18.46 -0.43
CA LEU A 66 2.63 -18.41 0.31
C LEU A 66 1.42 -18.86 -0.50
N GLY A 67 1.47 -18.73 -1.84
CA GLY A 67 0.44 -19.28 -2.71
C GLY A 67 -0.89 -18.54 -2.70
N GLY A 68 -0.86 -17.19 -2.68
CA GLY A 68 -2.04 -16.35 -2.88
C GLY A 68 -2.55 -15.61 -1.65
N ASN A 69 -1.66 -15.26 -0.71
CA ASN A 69 -1.97 -14.32 0.37
C ASN A 69 -2.45 -12.97 -0.21
N LEU A 70 -3.34 -12.30 0.53
CA LEU A 70 -3.93 -11.02 0.13
C LEU A 70 -2.99 -9.85 0.44
N ASN A 71 -2.37 -9.88 1.63
CA ASN A 71 -1.42 -8.87 2.08
C ASN A 71 0.00 -9.35 1.72
N ALA A 72 0.64 -8.73 0.74
CA ALA A 72 2.02 -9.08 0.40
C ALA A 72 2.94 -8.88 1.61
N VAL A 73 3.86 -9.83 1.81
CA VAL A 73 4.75 -9.88 2.99
C VAL A 73 5.64 -8.65 3.07
N SER A 74 6.01 -8.09 1.92
CA SER A 74 6.81 -6.88 1.86
C SER A 74 6.24 -5.86 0.87
N GLY A 75 6.31 -4.58 1.24
CA GLY A 75 5.93 -3.44 0.39
C GLY A 75 6.86 -3.22 -0.80
N ILE A 76 8.04 -3.84 -0.84
CA ILE A 76 8.94 -3.78 -2.00
C ILE A 76 8.78 -4.96 -2.96
N GLU A 77 7.95 -5.95 -2.61
CA GLU A 77 7.70 -7.13 -3.43
C GLU A 77 7.01 -6.76 -4.74
N ALA A 78 7.71 -6.92 -5.86
CA ALA A 78 7.20 -6.62 -7.18
C ALA A 78 7.95 -7.39 -8.28
N GLU A 79 7.45 -7.32 -9.52
CA GLU A 79 8.10 -7.90 -10.68
C GLU A 79 9.48 -7.25 -10.92
N ARG A 80 10.50 -8.11 -11.11
CA ARG A 80 11.88 -7.70 -11.36
C ARG A 80 12.00 -6.82 -12.61
N GLY A 81 12.82 -5.81 -12.54
CA GLY A 81 13.12 -4.94 -13.68
C GLY A 81 13.57 -3.56 -13.26
N THR A 82 14.02 -2.80 -14.24
CA THR A 82 14.30 -1.37 -14.05
C THR A 82 13.21 -0.58 -14.73
N ARG A 83 12.61 0.35 -13.98
CA ARG A 83 11.50 1.16 -14.50
C ARG A 83 11.59 2.61 -14.03
N LEU A 84 11.23 3.53 -14.92
CA LEU A 84 10.90 4.88 -14.52
C LEU A 84 9.68 4.82 -13.59
N PHE A 85 9.80 5.41 -12.40
CA PHE A 85 8.69 5.44 -11.46
C PHE A 85 7.95 6.74 -11.57
N GLU A 86 8.51 7.84 -11.10
CA GLU A 86 7.88 9.15 -11.19
C GLU A 86 8.64 10.10 -12.10
N LEU A 87 7.90 10.95 -12.78
CA LEU A 87 8.40 12.05 -13.61
C LEU A 87 7.37 13.17 -13.56
N TRP A 88 7.60 14.19 -12.72
CA TRP A 88 6.61 15.24 -12.53
C TRP A 88 7.24 16.61 -12.30
N TYR A 89 6.43 17.64 -12.60
CA TYR A 89 6.64 19.02 -12.23
C TYR A 89 5.60 19.45 -11.20
N GLU A 90 6.01 20.19 -10.18
CA GLU A 90 5.15 20.79 -9.16
C GLU A 90 5.36 22.29 -9.10
N GLN A 91 4.26 23.05 -9.04
CA GLN A 91 4.25 24.47 -8.80
C GLN A 91 3.51 24.79 -7.49
N SER A 92 4.21 25.34 -6.54
CA SER A 92 3.64 25.97 -5.35
C SER A 92 3.27 27.43 -5.65
N LEU A 93 2.11 27.84 -5.14
CA LEU A 93 1.52 29.18 -5.33
C LEU A 93 1.02 29.72 -3.98
N PHE A 94 0.89 31.04 -3.87
CA PHE A 94 0.30 31.70 -2.70
C PHE A 94 1.00 31.33 -1.38
N ASN A 95 2.34 31.39 -1.33
CA ASN A 95 3.15 31.00 -0.19
C ASN A 95 2.86 29.56 0.26
N ASP A 96 2.91 28.62 -0.68
CA ASP A 96 2.64 27.20 -0.51
C ASP A 96 1.20 26.82 -0.10
N ALA A 97 0.26 27.78 -0.08
CA ALA A 97 -1.13 27.48 0.19
C ALA A 97 -1.80 26.62 -0.90
N LEU A 98 -1.31 26.68 -2.13
CA LEU A 98 -1.77 25.84 -3.24
C LEU A 98 -0.57 25.20 -3.94
N SER A 99 -0.61 23.90 -4.16
CA SER A 99 0.38 23.16 -4.93
C SER A 99 -0.31 22.34 -6.02
N ILE A 100 0.20 22.46 -7.25
CA ILE A 100 -0.28 21.70 -8.41
C ILE A 100 0.88 20.88 -8.94
N ARG A 101 0.69 19.56 -9.04
CA ARG A 101 1.66 18.62 -9.59
C ARG A 101 1.10 17.96 -10.84
N VAL A 102 1.92 17.86 -11.89
CA VAL A 102 1.55 17.28 -13.20
C VAL A 102 2.65 16.36 -13.67
N GLY A 103 2.29 15.20 -14.17
CA GLY A 103 3.24 14.24 -14.70
C GLY A 103 2.87 12.81 -14.39
N GLN A 104 3.84 11.91 -14.46
CA GLN A 104 3.69 10.52 -14.02
C GLN A 104 3.96 10.45 -12.51
N MET A 105 2.96 10.00 -11.75
CA MET A 105 2.97 10.01 -10.29
C MET A 105 2.31 8.76 -9.72
N ALA A 106 2.71 8.41 -8.49
CA ALA A 106 2.06 7.40 -7.68
C ALA A 106 1.18 8.09 -6.61
N ALA A 107 -0.02 7.56 -6.38
CA ALA A 107 -0.93 8.12 -5.38
C ALA A 107 -0.56 7.71 -3.96
N ASP A 108 0.05 6.52 -3.78
CA ASP A 108 0.46 5.98 -2.48
C ASP A 108 1.56 6.77 -1.78
N SER A 109 2.22 7.71 -2.47
CA SER A 109 3.19 8.62 -1.89
C SER A 109 2.56 9.79 -1.10
N GLU A 110 1.28 10.10 -1.33
CA GLU A 110 0.61 11.25 -0.71
C GLU A 110 -0.76 10.90 -0.10
N PHE A 111 -1.50 9.92 -0.66
CA PHE A 111 -2.82 9.52 -0.20
C PHE A 111 -2.77 8.25 0.64
N ILE A 112 -3.63 8.14 1.64
CA ILE A 112 -3.78 6.97 2.52
C ILE A 112 -2.51 6.69 3.36
N VAL A 113 -1.57 7.62 3.41
CA VAL A 113 -0.29 7.47 4.13
C VAL A 113 -0.51 7.56 5.64
N SER A 114 0.10 6.65 6.39
CA SER A 114 0.23 6.68 7.85
C SER A 114 1.71 6.75 8.21
N ASP A 115 2.10 7.73 9.01
CA ASP A 115 3.49 7.93 9.43
C ASP A 115 3.95 6.80 10.37
N TYR A 116 3.08 6.39 11.31
CA TYR A 116 3.39 5.27 12.22
C TYR A 116 3.30 3.91 11.53
N GLY A 117 2.44 3.80 10.50
CA GLY A 117 2.34 2.58 9.68
C GLY A 117 3.53 2.32 8.78
N ALA A 118 4.33 3.35 8.48
CA ALA A 118 5.43 3.29 7.53
C ALA A 118 6.62 2.43 7.98
N VAL A 119 6.74 2.09 9.27
CA VAL A 119 7.83 1.26 9.78
C VAL A 119 7.65 -0.22 9.41
N PHE A 120 6.42 -0.68 9.19
CA PHE A 120 6.12 -2.09 8.93
C PHE A 120 6.51 -2.52 7.51
N LEU A 121 6.92 -3.79 7.37
CA LEU A 121 7.35 -4.36 6.10
C LEU A 121 6.16 -4.78 5.22
N ASN A 122 5.11 -5.34 5.84
CA ASN A 122 3.97 -5.86 5.10
C ASN A 122 3.26 -4.75 4.31
N ALA A 123 2.99 -5.01 3.03
CA ALA A 123 2.41 -4.06 2.10
C ALA A 123 1.06 -3.49 2.57
N GLY A 124 0.27 -4.26 3.33
CA GLY A 124 -1.03 -3.82 3.86
C GLY A 124 -0.94 -2.63 4.81
N PHE A 125 0.22 -2.33 5.40
CA PHE A 125 0.41 -1.12 6.21
C PHE A 125 0.74 0.13 5.38
N GLY A 126 1.22 -0.04 4.14
CA GLY A 126 1.39 1.01 3.14
C GLY A 126 0.11 1.25 2.33
N TRP A 127 0.11 0.81 1.06
CA TRP A 127 -1.08 0.83 0.20
C TRP A 127 -2.05 -0.28 0.59
N PRO A 128 -3.30 0.03 0.99
CA PRO A 128 -4.23 -0.96 1.52
C PRO A 128 -4.52 -2.10 0.55
N THR A 129 -4.59 -3.32 1.06
CA THR A 129 -4.89 -4.53 0.29
C THR A 129 -6.17 -4.42 -0.51
N LEU A 130 -7.20 -3.74 0.03
CA LEU A 130 -8.44 -3.50 -0.72
C LEU A 130 -8.13 -2.69 -2.00
N ALA A 131 -7.41 -1.58 -1.91
CA ALA A 131 -7.06 -0.78 -3.08
C ALA A 131 -6.17 -1.57 -4.06
N ALA A 132 -5.19 -2.31 -3.55
CA ALA A 132 -4.30 -3.13 -4.36
C ALA A 132 -5.03 -4.26 -5.13
N THR A 133 -6.11 -4.82 -4.57
CA THR A 133 -6.90 -5.90 -5.19
C THR A 133 -8.08 -5.39 -6.02
N ALA A 134 -8.64 -4.23 -5.68
CA ALA A 134 -9.78 -3.63 -6.35
C ALA A 134 -9.40 -2.87 -7.63
N LEU A 135 -8.31 -2.12 -7.58
CA LEU A 135 -7.90 -1.27 -8.70
C LEU A 135 -7.18 -2.07 -9.79
N PRO A 136 -7.38 -1.73 -11.07
CA PRO A 136 -6.63 -2.33 -12.17
C PRO A 136 -5.12 -2.22 -11.93
N SER A 137 -4.41 -3.35 -11.97
CA SER A 137 -2.96 -3.46 -11.72
C SER A 137 -2.50 -2.88 -10.37
N GLY A 138 -3.38 -2.86 -9.36
CA GLY A 138 -3.10 -2.29 -8.04
C GLY A 138 -3.26 -0.78 -7.94
N GLY A 139 -3.63 -0.10 -9.03
CA GLY A 139 -3.77 1.35 -9.09
C GLY A 139 -2.44 2.10 -9.29
N PRO A 140 -2.45 3.44 -9.27
CA PRO A 140 -1.25 4.27 -9.35
C PRO A 140 -0.48 4.24 -8.02
N ALA A 141 0.15 3.13 -7.72
CA ALA A 141 0.91 2.86 -6.51
C ALA A 141 2.14 2.01 -6.85
N TYR A 142 3.17 2.01 -5.99
CA TYR A 142 4.35 1.16 -6.21
C TYR A 142 3.96 -0.25 -6.67
N PRO A 143 4.58 -0.83 -7.70
CA PRO A 143 5.71 -0.31 -8.49
C PRO A 143 5.30 0.51 -9.72
N TYR A 144 4.03 0.94 -9.83
CA TYR A 144 3.50 1.62 -11.00
C TYR A 144 3.03 3.04 -10.67
N ALA A 145 3.52 4.00 -11.44
CA ALA A 145 2.99 5.35 -11.48
C ALA A 145 2.27 5.60 -12.81
N THR A 146 1.35 6.55 -12.84
CA THR A 146 0.60 6.90 -14.05
C THR A 146 0.59 8.41 -14.29
N PRO A 147 0.37 8.85 -15.54
CA PRO A 147 0.12 10.26 -15.82
C PRO A 147 -1.11 10.76 -15.08
N GLY A 148 -1.00 11.96 -14.52
CA GLY A 148 -2.08 12.57 -13.75
C GLY A 148 -1.79 14.01 -13.37
N VAL A 149 -2.73 14.56 -12.62
CA VAL A 149 -2.67 15.87 -11.99
C VAL A 149 -3.09 15.75 -10.54
N ARG A 150 -2.31 16.33 -9.63
CA ARG A 150 -2.66 16.44 -8.22
C ARG A 150 -2.70 17.90 -7.81
N VAL A 151 -3.76 18.29 -7.10
CA VAL A 151 -3.93 19.59 -6.46
C VAL A 151 -3.94 19.38 -4.94
N LYS A 152 -3.12 20.12 -4.22
CA LYS A 152 -3.14 20.22 -2.76
C LYS A 152 -3.43 21.64 -2.35
N TRP A 153 -4.40 21.81 -1.47
CA TRP A 153 -4.76 23.09 -0.87
C TRP A 153 -4.54 23.03 0.64
N GLN A 154 -3.65 23.86 1.15
CA GLN A 154 -3.41 24.07 2.57
C GLN A 154 -4.32 25.21 3.02
N ALA A 155 -5.49 24.89 3.57
CA ALA A 155 -6.51 25.87 3.97
C ALA A 155 -6.12 26.61 5.26
N SER A 156 -5.40 25.94 6.16
CA SER A 156 -4.82 26.49 7.40
C SER A 156 -3.59 25.66 7.79
N GLU A 157 -2.95 25.99 8.91
CA GLU A 157 -1.86 25.15 9.47
C GLU A 157 -2.32 23.73 9.80
N GLU A 158 -3.61 23.56 10.10
CA GLU A 158 -4.18 22.28 10.53
C GLU A 158 -4.91 21.53 9.40
N ILE A 159 -5.43 22.22 8.39
CA ILE A 159 -6.35 21.63 7.40
C ILE A 159 -5.73 21.68 6.01
N ALA A 160 -5.62 20.52 5.38
CA ALA A 160 -5.27 20.37 3.99
C ALA A 160 -6.29 19.51 3.24
N ALA A 161 -6.51 19.83 1.96
CA ALA A 161 -7.31 19.02 1.04
C ALA A 161 -6.47 18.64 -0.18
N LEU A 162 -6.54 17.39 -0.59
CA LEU A 162 -5.84 16.86 -1.75
C LEU A 162 -6.84 16.24 -2.71
N VAL A 163 -6.64 16.47 -4.01
CA VAL A 163 -7.36 15.77 -5.09
C VAL A 163 -6.34 15.36 -6.14
N GLY A 164 -6.37 14.08 -6.53
CA GLY A 164 -5.59 13.53 -7.62
C GLY A 164 -6.48 12.94 -8.70
N VAL A 165 -6.15 13.20 -9.95
CA VAL A 165 -6.79 12.60 -11.14
C VAL A 165 -5.70 11.94 -11.96
N TYR A 166 -5.81 10.63 -12.17
CA TYR A 166 -4.81 9.79 -12.81
C TYR A 166 -5.43 8.96 -13.92
N ASN A 167 -4.59 8.42 -14.80
CA ASN A 167 -5.03 7.33 -15.69
C ASN A 167 -5.49 6.12 -14.85
N GLY A 168 -6.62 5.51 -15.23
CA GLY A 168 -7.34 4.54 -14.40
C GLY A 168 -6.74 3.14 -14.35
N ASP A 169 -5.77 2.81 -15.23
CA ASP A 169 -5.07 1.53 -15.26
C ASP A 169 -3.59 1.75 -15.64
N PRO A 170 -2.64 1.51 -14.74
CA PRO A 170 -1.21 1.65 -15.03
C PRO A 170 -0.65 0.61 -15.99
N SER A 171 -1.36 -0.49 -16.26
CA SER A 171 -0.90 -1.64 -17.05
C SER A 171 -1.10 -1.44 -18.58
N PRO A 172 -0.28 -2.08 -19.43
CA PRO A 172 1.05 -2.63 -19.14
C PRO A 172 2.11 -1.52 -19.17
N ASN A 173 3.00 -1.47 -18.19
CA ASN A 173 4.04 -0.46 -18.09
C ASN A 173 5.31 -0.99 -17.38
N SER A 174 5.89 -2.07 -17.89
CA SER A 174 7.06 -2.70 -17.28
C SER A 174 8.29 -1.80 -17.20
N SER A 175 8.48 -0.91 -18.20
CA SER A 175 9.59 0.07 -18.21
C SER A 175 9.26 1.38 -17.49
N GLY A 176 8.00 1.62 -17.13
CA GLY A 176 7.55 2.89 -16.56
C GLY A 176 7.44 4.05 -17.55
N THR A 177 7.66 3.82 -18.84
CA THR A 177 7.72 4.90 -19.86
C THR A 177 6.42 5.07 -20.66
N SER A 178 5.41 4.24 -20.41
CA SER A 178 4.12 4.32 -21.09
C SER A 178 3.23 5.38 -20.45
N MET A 179 3.19 6.57 -21.01
CA MET A 179 2.35 7.70 -20.55
C MET A 179 0.97 7.69 -21.21
N ARG A 180 0.23 6.60 -21.09
CA ARG A 180 -1.12 6.47 -21.66
C ARG A 180 -2.14 7.24 -20.82
N LEU A 181 -3.16 7.83 -21.49
CA LEU A 181 -4.26 8.56 -20.88
C LEU A 181 -5.64 7.95 -21.21
N ASN A 182 -5.67 6.81 -21.90
CA ASN A 182 -6.89 6.22 -22.46
C ASN A 182 -7.35 4.94 -21.76
N LYS A 183 -6.93 4.73 -20.52
CA LYS A 183 -7.26 3.54 -19.72
C LYS A 183 -8.22 3.83 -18.57
N GLY A 184 -9.25 4.63 -18.83
CA GLY A 184 -10.17 5.10 -17.80
C GLY A 184 -9.57 6.22 -16.95
N THR A 185 -10.29 6.59 -15.90
CA THR A 185 -9.89 7.66 -14.99
C THR A 185 -9.97 7.16 -13.55
N PHE A 186 -8.90 7.36 -12.81
CA PHE A 186 -8.86 7.20 -11.35
C PHE A 186 -8.85 8.58 -10.70
N VAL A 187 -9.76 8.81 -9.77
CA VAL A 187 -9.85 10.04 -8.98
C VAL A 187 -9.75 9.66 -7.51
N ILE A 188 -8.94 10.36 -6.77
CA ILE A 188 -8.81 10.21 -5.32
C ILE A 188 -8.84 11.58 -4.65
N GLY A 189 -9.60 11.70 -3.55
CA GLY A 189 -9.67 12.91 -2.75
C GLY A 189 -9.47 12.59 -1.28
N GLU A 190 -8.78 13.48 -0.56
CA GLU A 190 -8.46 13.32 0.85
C GLU A 190 -8.51 14.66 1.57
N LEU A 191 -9.21 14.72 2.71
CA LEU A 191 -9.17 15.81 3.67
C LEU A 191 -8.30 15.39 4.85
N GLN A 192 -7.34 16.22 5.21
CA GLN A 192 -6.37 15.97 6.29
C GLN A 192 -6.55 17.03 7.39
N TYR A 193 -6.52 16.57 8.65
CA TYR A 193 -6.49 17.40 9.85
C TYR A 193 -5.25 17.08 10.68
N ALA A 194 -4.38 18.07 10.85
CA ALA A 194 -3.13 17.98 11.62
C ALA A 194 -3.34 18.59 13.01
N LEU A 195 -3.45 17.73 14.03
CA LEU A 195 -3.64 18.14 15.42
C LEU A 195 -2.29 18.40 16.08
N ASN A 196 -2.13 19.55 16.74
CA ASN A 196 -0.96 19.90 17.56
C ASN A 196 0.39 19.77 16.82
N GLN A 197 0.45 20.14 15.55
CA GLN A 197 1.68 20.08 14.74
C GLN A 197 2.35 21.45 14.50
N GLY A 198 1.73 22.55 14.95
CA GLY A 198 2.30 23.90 14.87
C GLY A 198 3.45 24.13 15.86
N GLY A 199 4.30 25.13 15.59
CA GLY A 199 5.53 25.38 16.36
C GLY A 199 5.32 25.66 17.87
N ASP A 200 4.15 26.18 18.26
CA ASP A 200 3.77 26.48 19.66
C ASP A 200 2.82 25.44 20.28
N ALA A 201 2.57 24.33 19.58
CA ALA A 201 1.63 23.32 20.03
C ALA A 201 2.11 22.63 21.30
N LYS A 202 1.28 22.67 22.37
CA LYS A 202 1.58 22.05 23.67
C LYS A 202 1.10 20.61 23.80
N GLY A 203 0.32 20.12 22.85
CA GLY A 203 -0.26 18.78 22.85
C GLY A 203 0.58 17.73 22.15
N LEU A 204 0.11 16.50 22.18
CA LEU A 204 0.68 15.39 21.40
C LEU A 204 0.18 15.50 19.96
N PRO A 205 1.08 15.36 18.94
CA PRO A 205 0.69 15.50 17.55
C PRO A 205 -0.15 14.32 17.08
N GLY A 206 -1.06 14.58 16.16
CA GLY A 206 -1.83 13.59 15.45
C GLY A 206 -2.20 14.05 14.05
N THR A 207 -2.52 13.11 13.16
CA THR A 207 -3.02 13.37 11.82
C THR A 207 -4.22 12.48 11.55
N TYR A 208 -5.32 13.09 11.12
CA TYR A 208 -6.56 12.38 10.80
C TYR A 208 -6.94 12.68 9.36
N LYS A 209 -7.25 11.65 8.60
CA LYS A 209 -7.57 11.76 7.18
C LYS A 209 -8.84 11.02 6.87
N ILE A 210 -9.68 11.60 6.02
CA ILE A 210 -10.82 10.93 5.40
C ILE A 210 -10.76 11.15 3.91
N GLY A 211 -11.10 10.13 3.16
CA GLY A 211 -11.04 10.24 1.71
C GLY A 211 -11.88 9.21 0.98
N ALA A 212 -11.89 9.36 -0.32
CA ALA A 212 -12.59 8.48 -1.24
C ALA A 212 -11.81 8.37 -2.55
N TRP A 213 -11.93 7.22 -3.21
CA TRP A 213 -11.50 7.10 -4.59
C TRP A 213 -12.61 6.55 -5.50
N TYR A 214 -12.47 6.82 -6.78
CA TYR A 214 -13.35 6.38 -7.84
C TYR A 214 -12.54 5.98 -9.06
N ASN A 215 -12.91 4.88 -9.73
CA ASN A 215 -12.32 4.43 -10.98
C ASN A 215 -13.42 4.17 -12.02
N SER A 216 -13.29 4.77 -13.20
CA SER A 216 -14.29 4.73 -14.27
C SER A 216 -14.27 3.47 -15.13
N ASN A 217 -13.34 2.55 -14.89
CA ASN A 217 -13.24 1.30 -15.65
C ASN A 217 -14.41 0.36 -15.40
N THR A 218 -14.41 -0.76 -16.09
CA THR A 218 -15.36 -1.86 -15.87
C THR A 218 -14.69 -2.95 -15.06
N PHE A 219 -15.49 -3.57 -14.18
CA PHE A 219 -15.02 -4.56 -13.19
C PHE A 219 -15.88 -5.83 -13.30
N SER A 220 -15.28 -6.98 -13.14
CA SER A 220 -15.97 -8.25 -13.18
C SER A 220 -16.79 -8.50 -11.93
N ASP A 221 -18.08 -8.84 -12.09
CA ASP A 221 -18.92 -9.29 -10.98
C ASP A 221 -18.33 -10.55 -10.36
N GLN A 222 -18.28 -10.59 -9.02
CA GLN A 222 -17.67 -11.69 -8.27
C GLN A 222 -18.58 -12.93 -8.16
N TYR A 223 -19.84 -12.83 -8.60
CA TYR A 223 -20.82 -13.90 -8.46
C TYR A 223 -21.63 -14.19 -9.73
N TYR A 224 -22.13 -13.16 -10.43
CA TYR A 224 -23.04 -13.32 -11.56
C TYR A 224 -22.30 -13.30 -12.89
N GLY A 225 -22.65 -14.26 -13.78
CA GLY A 225 -22.33 -14.25 -15.20
C GLY A 225 -23.23 -13.32 -16.03
N THR A 226 -22.86 -13.10 -17.29
CA THR A 226 -23.62 -12.28 -18.26
C THR A 226 -25.04 -12.79 -18.48
N GLY A 227 -25.28 -14.11 -18.37
CA GLY A 227 -26.61 -14.75 -18.45
C GLY A 227 -27.44 -14.64 -17.18
N GLY A 228 -26.95 -13.99 -16.11
CA GLY A 228 -27.67 -13.83 -14.84
C GLY A 228 -27.58 -15.04 -13.90
N LEU A 229 -26.96 -16.15 -14.32
CA LEU A 229 -26.65 -17.29 -13.46
C LEU A 229 -25.41 -17.01 -12.62
N SER A 230 -25.24 -17.78 -11.54
CA SER A 230 -23.97 -17.81 -10.79
C SER A 230 -22.84 -18.28 -11.72
N LEU A 231 -21.66 -17.68 -11.61
CA LEU A 231 -20.45 -18.15 -12.28
C LEU A 231 -20.06 -19.59 -11.87
N ALA A 232 -20.56 -20.05 -10.73
CA ALA A 232 -20.36 -21.42 -10.25
C ALA A 232 -21.34 -22.42 -10.88
N ASN A 233 -22.45 -21.96 -11.48
CA ASN A 233 -23.46 -22.82 -12.09
C ASN A 233 -22.90 -23.49 -13.36
N PRO A 234 -23.01 -24.84 -13.53
CA PRO A 234 -22.54 -25.52 -14.74
C PRO A 234 -23.17 -25.02 -16.05
N ASP A 235 -24.39 -24.48 -16.01
CA ASP A 235 -25.08 -23.89 -17.15
C ASP A 235 -24.66 -22.44 -17.44
N SER A 236 -23.79 -21.87 -16.63
CA SER A 236 -23.22 -20.53 -16.87
C SER A 236 -22.19 -20.61 -18.01
N ASN A 237 -22.17 -19.57 -18.85
CA ASN A 237 -21.11 -19.43 -19.86
C ASN A 237 -19.73 -19.10 -19.27
N GLY A 238 -19.63 -18.86 -17.95
CA GLY A 238 -18.40 -18.53 -17.26
C GLY A 238 -17.94 -17.08 -17.42
N ASP A 239 -18.60 -16.27 -18.26
CA ASP A 239 -18.24 -14.86 -18.48
C ASP A 239 -18.84 -13.99 -17.38
N PRO A 240 -18.04 -13.30 -16.55
CA PRO A 240 -18.56 -12.46 -15.49
C PRO A 240 -19.30 -11.24 -16.04
N ARG A 241 -20.43 -10.91 -15.41
CA ARG A 241 -21.16 -9.67 -15.68
C ARG A 241 -20.21 -8.49 -15.44
N GLN A 242 -20.22 -7.51 -16.35
CA GLN A 242 -19.40 -6.31 -16.21
C GLN A 242 -20.14 -5.24 -15.41
N ARG A 243 -19.50 -4.77 -14.35
CA ARG A 243 -19.93 -3.63 -13.53
C ARG A 243 -19.18 -2.39 -13.94
N ARG A 244 -19.92 -1.31 -14.22
CA ARG A 244 -19.28 -0.02 -14.51
C ARG A 244 -18.90 0.65 -13.20
N ASN A 245 -17.74 1.27 -13.20
CA ASN A 245 -17.20 2.07 -12.12
C ASN A 245 -16.92 1.26 -10.85
N ASP A 246 -15.97 1.74 -10.09
CA ASP A 246 -15.74 1.28 -8.73
C ASP A 246 -15.37 2.46 -7.83
N TRP A 247 -15.56 2.31 -6.52
CA TRP A 247 -15.30 3.37 -5.55
C TRP A 247 -15.03 2.79 -4.16
N SER A 248 -14.39 3.59 -3.33
CA SER A 248 -14.15 3.24 -1.92
C SER A 248 -14.17 4.49 -1.07
N LEU A 249 -14.50 4.31 0.20
CA LEU A 249 -14.29 5.27 1.27
C LEU A 249 -13.20 4.78 2.19
N TYR A 250 -12.41 5.70 2.74
CA TYR A 250 -11.37 5.36 3.70
C TYR A 250 -11.17 6.43 4.77
N ALA A 251 -10.56 6.00 5.88
CA ALA A 251 -10.08 6.87 6.95
C ALA A 251 -8.72 6.41 7.43
N VAL A 252 -7.87 7.36 7.83
CA VAL A 252 -6.54 7.12 8.43
C VAL A 252 -6.42 7.97 9.68
N ALA A 253 -5.87 7.42 10.74
CA ALA A 253 -5.56 8.14 11.96
C ALA A 253 -4.16 7.76 12.43
N ASP A 254 -3.36 8.78 12.74
CA ASP A 254 -2.07 8.69 13.41
C ASP A 254 -2.12 9.57 14.65
N GLN A 255 -1.76 9.04 15.82
CA GLN A 255 -1.78 9.79 17.08
C GLN A 255 -0.59 9.42 17.95
N MET A 256 0.24 10.38 18.31
CA MET A 256 1.15 10.21 19.42
C MET A 256 0.35 10.19 20.72
N VAL A 257 0.47 9.11 21.49
CA VAL A 257 -0.28 8.95 22.76
C VAL A 257 0.59 9.15 23.98
N TRP A 258 1.91 9.10 23.82
CA TRP A 258 2.85 9.42 24.86
C TRP A 258 4.19 9.88 24.25
N ARG A 259 4.84 10.86 24.93
CA ARG A 259 6.13 11.42 24.53
C ARG A 259 7.13 11.26 25.67
N VAL A 260 8.36 10.86 25.33
CA VAL A 260 9.47 10.85 26.28
C VAL A 260 9.73 12.27 26.80
N PRO A 261 9.76 12.50 28.12
CA PRO A 261 10.02 13.84 28.66
C PRO A 261 11.35 14.40 28.13
N GLY A 262 11.29 15.62 27.58
CA GLY A 262 12.45 16.31 27.02
C GLY A 262 12.77 15.96 25.57
N SER A 263 12.14 14.94 24.98
CA SER A 263 12.28 14.62 23.57
C SER A 263 11.25 15.35 22.69
N LYS A 264 11.57 15.51 21.41
CA LYS A 264 10.66 16.05 20.39
C LYS A 264 9.79 14.98 19.76
N ASP A 265 10.34 13.80 19.49
CA ASP A 265 9.77 12.77 18.63
C ASP A 265 9.87 11.33 19.18
N GLU A 266 10.60 11.13 20.30
CA GLU A 266 10.60 9.84 20.99
C GLU A 266 9.31 9.64 21.76
N GLY A 267 8.75 8.44 21.69
CA GLY A 267 7.51 8.10 22.38
C GLY A 267 6.67 7.05 21.66
N LEU A 268 5.46 6.89 22.16
CA LEU A 268 4.49 5.92 21.68
C LEU A 268 3.49 6.60 20.74
N GLY A 269 3.44 6.13 19.50
CA GLY A 269 2.43 6.47 18.51
C GLY A 269 1.51 5.29 18.20
N VAL A 270 0.28 5.57 17.88
CA VAL A 270 -0.70 4.58 17.40
C VAL A 270 -1.28 5.02 16.07
N PHE A 271 -1.67 4.05 15.25
CA PHE A 271 -2.33 4.32 13.98
C PHE A 271 -3.45 3.35 13.70
N ALA A 272 -4.36 3.77 12.82
CA ALA A 272 -5.38 2.92 12.24
C ALA A 272 -5.75 3.37 10.84
N LYS A 273 -6.06 2.42 9.94
CA LYS A 273 -6.67 2.67 8.63
C LYS A 273 -7.90 1.80 8.47
N LEU A 274 -8.94 2.35 7.86
CA LEU A 274 -10.16 1.63 7.49
C LEU A 274 -10.48 1.93 6.03
N MET A 275 -10.93 0.92 5.27
CA MET A 275 -11.34 1.10 3.88
C MET A 275 -12.48 0.14 3.55
N GLY A 276 -13.48 0.62 2.80
CA GLY A 276 -14.61 -0.18 2.35
C GLY A 276 -15.00 0.12 0.91
N ALA A 277 -15.38 -0.92 0.14
CA ALA A 277 -15.77 -0.86 -1.26
C ALA A 277 -16.94 -1.81 -1.57
N PRO A 278 -17.64 -1.67 -2.72
CA PRO A 278 -18.71 -2.59 -3.12
C PRO A 278 -18.22 -4.04 -3.24
N GLY A 279 -18.88 -4.99 -2.57
CA GLY A 279 -18.51 -6.41 -2.57
C GLY A 279 -18.95 -7.20 -3.80
N ASP A 280 -19.74 -6.59 -4.72
CA ASP A 280 -20.21 -7.26 -5.93
C ASP A 280 -19.14 -7.32 -7.05
N ARG A 281 -18.13 -6.46 -6.99
CA ARG A 281 -17.06 -6.34 -7.98
C ARG A 281 -15.66 -6.42 -7.38
N ASN A 282 -15.52 -6.31 -6.07
CA ASN A 282 -14.25 -6.37 -5.37
C ASN A 282 -14.08 -7.71 -4.64
N PRO A 283 -12.94 -8.42 -4.84
CA PRO A 283 -12.66 -9.64 -4.09
C PRO A 283 -12.48 -9.37 -2.59
N VAL A 284 -11.85 -8.24 -2.24
CA VAL A 284 -11.78 -7.69 -0.87
C VAL A 284 -12.68 -6.47 -0.81
N ASN A 285 -13.67 -6.47 0.08
CA ASN A 285 -14.64 -5.37 0.21
C ASN A 285 -14.49 -4.55 1.49
N PHE A 286 -13.71 -5.04 2.45
CA PHE A 286 -13.36 -4.33 3.66
C PHE A 286 -11.91 -4.62 4.05
N PHE A 287 -11.21 -3.57 4.46
CA PHE A 287 -9.84 -3.64 4.95
C PHE A 287 -9.70 -2.78 6.20
N ALA A 288 -8.97 -3.27 7.19
CA ALA A 288 -8.60 -2.52 8.37
C ALA A 288 -7.17 -2.87 8.78
N ASN A 289 -6.42 -1.88 9.24
CA ASN A 289 -5.20 -2.13 9.99
C ASN A 289 -5.10 -1.20 11.19
N ALA A 290 -4.34 -1.62 12.20
CA ALA A 290 -4.03 -0.80 13.36
C ALA A 290 -2.72 -1.28 13.98
N GLY A 291 -2.02 -0.37 14.63
CA GLY A 291 -0.78 -0.72 15.31
C GLY A 291 -0.28 0.37 16.24
N ALA A 292 0.83 0.05 16.88
CA ALA A 292 1.56 0.94 17.77
C ALA A 292 3.05 0.87 17.46
N THR A 293 3.71 2.02 17.53
CA THR A 293 5.16 2.15 17.38
C THR A 293 5.74 2.94 18.54
N TYR A 294 6.89 2.51 19.03
CA TYR A 294 7.61 3.23 20.06
C TYR A 294 9.01 3.58 19.55
N LYS A 295 9.28 4.87 19.39
CA LYS A 295 10.59 5.40 19.02
C LYS A 295 11.40 5.72 20.29
N GLY A 296 12.68 5.30 20.33
CA GLY A 296 13.58 5.53 21.46
C GLY A 296 13.32 4.60 22.65
N VAL A 297 12.81 3.37 22.41
CA VAL A 297 12.48 2.41 23.49
C VAL A 297 13.71 1.95 24.29
N ILE A 298 14.88 1.92 23.68
CA ILE A 298 16.13 1.51 24.33
C ILE A 298 16.95 2.76 24.69
N PRO A 299 17.33 2.96 25.96
CA PRO A 299 18.15 4.10 26.35
C PRO A 299 19.44 4.19 25.53
N GLY A 300 19.74 5.38 25.02
CA GLY A 300 20.89 5.63 24.15
C GLY A 300 20.68 5.28 22.67
N ARG A 301 19.47 4.85 22.30
CA ARG A 301 19.07 4.52 20.92
C ARG A 301 17.79 5.27 20.53
N ALA A 302 17.90 6.59 20.50
CA ALA A 302 16.78 7.49 20.27
C ALA A 302 16.10 7.32 18.91
N ASP A 303 16.84 6.86 17.90
CA ASP A 303 16.36 6.71 16.53
C ASP A 303 15.81 5.31 16.20
N ASP A 304 15.92 4.38 17.13
CA ASP A 304 15.38 3.04 16.96
C ASP A 304 13.86 3.03 17.17
N THR A 305 13.16 2.22 16.39
CA THR A 305 11.70 2.09 16.49
C THR A 305 11.31 0.62 16.59
N VAL A 306 10.50 0.29 17.59
CA VAL A 306 9.80 -1.00 17.67
C VAL A 306 8.34 -0.81 17.27
N GLY A 307 7.75 -1.77 16.58
CA GLY A 307 6.35 -1.73 16.17
C GLY A 307 5.64 -3.07 16.28
N ILE A 308 4.35 -3.01 16.62
CA ILE A 308 3.42 -4.14 16.54
C ILE A 308 2.15 -3.69 15.83
N ALA A 309 1.68 -4.48 14.85
CA ALA A 309 0.49 -4.13 14.10
C ALA A 309 -0.27 -5.34 13.59
N VAL A 310 -1.56 -5.13 13.30
CA VAL A 310 -2.47 -6.12 12.71
C VAL A 310 -3.09 -5.51 11.45
N ALA A 311 -3.13 -6.30 10.37
CA ALA A 311 -3.87 -5.98 9.15
C ALA A 311 -4.92 -7.07 8.89
N TYR A 312 -6.13 -6.67 8.51
CA TYR A 312 -7.28 -7.55 8.25
C TYR A 312 -7.88 -7.21 6.90
N ALA A 313 -8.01 -8.23 6.04
CA ALA A 313 -8.66 -8.14 4.73
C ALA A 313 -9.85 -9.10 4.68
N HIS A 314 -11.05 -8.59 4.41
CA HIS A 314 -12.29 -9.35 4.34
C HIS A 314 -12.67 -9.61 2.88
N ILE A 315 -12.87 -10.89 2.54
CA ILE A 315 -13.38 -11.31 1.24
C ILE A 315 -14.86 -10.92 1.12
N GLY A 316 -15.22 -10.26 0.02
CA GLY A 316 -16.57 -9.78 -0.23
C GLY A 316 -17.62 -10.90 -0.28
N ASP A 317 -18.84 -10.59 0.16
CA ASP A 317 -19.94 -11.56 0.22
C ASP A 317 -20.24 -12.25 -1.11
N SER A 318 -20.07 -11.54 -2.25
CA SER A 318 -20.28 -12.13 -3.57
C SER A 318 -19.24 -13.21 -3.89
N ALA A 319 -17.98 -13.00 -3.54
CA ALA A 319 -16.92 -14.00 -3.70
C ALA A 319 -17.13 -15.19 -2.77
N THR A 320 -17.52 -14.96 -1.50
CA THR A 320 -17.86 -16.02 -0.55
C THR A 320 -19.09 -16.84 -1.01
N ARG A 321 -20.11 -16.18 -1.57
CA ARG A 321 -21.26 -16.86 -2.19
C ARG A 321 -20.87 -17.69 -3.40
N TYR A 322 -19.95 -17.20 -4.24
CA TYR A 322 -19.40 -17.99 -5.35
C TYR A 322 -18.74 -19.27 -4.85
N ASP A 323 -17.88 -19.18 -3.85
CA ASP A 323 -17.21 -20.34 -3.26
C ASP A 323 -18.23 -21.37 -2.69
N THR A 324 -19.27 -20.88 -1.98
CA THR A 324 -20.35 -21.73 -1.47
C THR A 324 -21.15 -22.40 -2.60
N SER A 325 -21.45 -21.66 -3.65
CA SER A 325 -22.17 -22.21 -4.81
C SER A 325 -21.34 -23.26 -5.56
N LYS A 326 -20.01 -23.14 -5.59
CA LYS A 326 -19.13 -24.20 -6.11
C LYS A 326 -19.35 -25.53 -5.40
N ILE A 327 -19.41 -25.53 -4.06
CA ILE A 327 -19.70 -26.74 -3.28
C ILE A 327 -21.04 -27.33 -3.72
N THR A 328 -22.08 -26.50 -3.82
CA THR A 328 -23.43 -26.94 -4.20
C THR A 328 -23.48 -27.60 -5.56
N TYR A 329 -22.82 -27.01 -6.56
CA TYR A 329 -22.86 -27.49 -7.93
C TYR A 329 -21.90 -28.62 -8.25
N THR A 330 -20.75 -28.70 -7.55
CA THR A 330 -19.74 -29.74 -7.80
C THR A 330 -19.91 -30.96 -6.91
N GLY A 331 -20.66 -30.82 -5.78
CA GLY A 331 -20.79 -31.86 -4.78
C GLY A 331 -19.50 -32.20 -4.03
N GLY A 332 -18.44 -31.42 -4.25
CA GLY A 332 -17.11 -31.60 -3.68
C GLY A 332 -16.80 -30.62 -2.57
N LEU A 333 -15.68 -30.86 -1.88
CA LEU A 333 -15.13 -29.89 -0.95
C LEU A 333 -14.49 -28.74 -1.75
N TYR A 334 -14.91 -27.51 -1.45
CA TYR A 334 -14.34 -26.30 -1.99
C TYR A 334 -14.10 -25.32 -0.84
N PRO A 335 -12.96 -24.62 -0.76
CA PRO A 335 -12.70 -23.70 0.32
C PRO A 335 -13.58 -22.46 0.16
N VAL A 336 -14.30 -22.12 1.23
CA VAL A 336 -15.02 -20.84 1.32
C VAL A 336 -14.08 -19.81 1.91
N ARG A 337 -13.62 -18.89 1.07
CA ARG A 337 -12.75 -17.79 1.49
C ARG A 337 -13.53 -16.80 2.34
N ARG A 338 -12.89 -16.25 3.38
CA ARG A 338 -13.53 -15.30 4.31
C ARG A 338 -12.67 -14.08 4.61
N SER A 339 -11.51 -14.29 5.22
CA SER A 339 -10.62 -13.20 5.62
C SER A 339 -9.20 -13.70 5.81
N GLU A 340 -8.26 -12.82 5.58
CA GLU A 340 -6.85 -12.95 5.95
C GLU A 340 -6.52 -11.95 7.04
N THR A 341 -5.73 -12.38 8.03
CA THR A 341 -5.22 -11.49 9.08
C THR A 341 -3.71 -11.64 9.15
N VAL A 342 -3.00 -10.52 9.21
CA VAL A 342 -1.55 -10.48 9.41
C VAL A 342 -1.26 -9.80 10.75
N LEU A 343 -0.46 -10.45 11.58
CA LEU A 343 0.19 -9.85 12.75
C LEU A 343 1.65 -9.61 12.38
N GLU A 344 2.17 -8.41 12.61
CA GLU A 344 3.57 -8.07 12.40
C GLU A 344 4.19 -7.48 13.65
N LEU A 345 5.42 -7.90 13.94
CA LEU A 345 6.29 -7.37 14.98
C LEU A 345 7.64 -7.03 14.34
N THR A 346 8.04 -5.77 14.45
CA THR A 346 9.26 -5.28 13.79
C THR A 346 10.10 -4.43 14.73
N TYR A 347 11.41 -4.41 14.52
CA TYR A 347 12.35 -3.54 15.21
C TYR A 347 13.33 -2.92 14.23
N GLN A 348 13.20 -1.63 13.96
CA GLN A 348 14.12 -0.89 13.11
C GLN A 348 15.26 -0.31 13.95
N ALA A 349 16.45 -0.86 13.80
CA ALA A 349 17.67 -0.39 14.42
C ALA A 349 18.39 0.60 13.48
N GLN A 350 18.48 1.87 13.87
CA GLN A 350 19.27 2.87 13.15
C GLN A 350 20.74 2.73 13.53
N ILE A 351 21.55 2.14 12.66
CA ILE A 351 22.98 1.85 12.95
C ILE A 351 23.84 3.10 12.74
N THR A 352 23.58 3.82 11.65
CA THR A 352 24.17 5.13 11.33
C THR A 352 23.08 6.01 10.71
N PRO A 353 23.26 7.31 10.51
CA PRO A 353 22.26 8.16 9.85
C PRO A 353 21.84 7.69 8.46
N TRP A 354 22.65 6.91 7.79
CA TRP A 354 22.45 6.41 6.42
C TRP A 354 22.22 4.90 6.33
N TRP A 355 22.22 4.16 7.44
CA TRP A 355 22.07 2.70 7.45
C TRP A 355 21.21 2.21 8.61
N SER A 356 20.17 1.45 8.28
CA SER A 356 19.33 0.74 9.25
C SER A 356 19.29 -0.76 8.98
N VAL A 357 19.03 -1.53 10.05
CA VAL A 357 18.80 -2.98 10.01
C VAL A 357 17.51 -3.27 10.76
N GLN A 358 16.66 -4.14 10.20
CA GLN A 358 15.31 -4.32 10.70
C GLN A 358 14.92 -5.81 10.71
N PRO A 359 15.12 -6.53 11.85
CA PRO A 359 14.49 -7.82 12.07
C PRO A 359 12.97 -7.67 12.11
N ASP A 360 12.28 -8.66 11.54
CA ASP A 360 10.84 -8.68 11.34
C ASP A 360 10.27 -10.07 11.57
N PHE A 361 9.07 -10.11 12.12
CA PHE A 361 8.28 -11.33 12.27
C PHE A 361 6.84 -11.05 11.84
N GLN A 362 6.31 -11.88 10.96
CA GLN A 362 4.91 -11.83 10.56
C GLN A 362 4.26 -13.20 10.78
N TYR A 363 2.99 -13.18 11.17
CA TYR A 363 2.14 -14.36 11.21
C TYR A 363 0.89 -14.11 10.39
N VAL A 364 0.71 -14.91 9.33
CA VAL A 364 -0.42 -14.80 8.40
C VAL A 364 -1.43 -15.89 8.73
N PHE A 365 -2.60 -15.48 9.20
CA PHE A 365 -3.75 -16.36 9.44
C PHE A 365 -4.59 -16.46 8.17
N ASN A 366 -4.94 -17.68 7.78
CA ASN A 366 -5.76 -17.98 6.60
C ASN A 366 -5.28 -17.27 5.33
N PRO A 367 -4.07 -17.54 4.82
CA PRO A 367 -3.56 -16.94 3.60
C PRO A 367 -4.59 -16.97 2.46
N GLY A 368 -4.78 -15.83 1.77
CA GLY A 368 -5.76 -15.68 0.70
C GLY A 368 -7.23 -15.74 1.16
N GLY A 369 -7.49 -15.61 2.46
CA GLY A 369 -8.82 -15.82 3.05
C GLY A 369 -9.16 -17.32 3.23
N GLY A 370 -8.17 -18.20 3.12
CA GLY A 370 -8.32 -19.65 3.20
C GLY A 370 -8.39 -20.34 1.84
N VAL A 371 -7.55 -19.90 0.90
CA VAL A 371 -7.36 -20.54 -0.43
C VAL A 371 -6.85 -21.97 -0.30
N VAL A 372 -6.98 -22.74 -1.39
CA VAL A 372 -6.46 -24.10 -1.49
C VAL A 372 -5.17 -24.09 -2.32
N ASP A 373 -4.22 -24.87 -1.88
CA ASP A 373 -3.08 -25.27 -2.71
C ASP A 373 -3.58 -26.22 -3.80
N GLU A 374 -3.49 -25.80 -5.05
CA GLU A 374 -3.96 -26.55 -6.22
C GLU A 374 -3.22 -27.89 -6.40
N THR A 375 -1.99 -27.99 -5.88
CA THR A 375 -1.16 -29.20 -6.00
C THR A 375 -1.63 -30.29 -5.02
N THR A 376 -2.00 -29.88 -3.81
CA THR A 376 -2.34 -30.82 -2.73
C THR A 376 -3.85 -30.94 -2.50
N GLY A 377 -4.66 -30.02 -3.02
CA GLY A 377 -6.09 -29.91 -2.77
C GLY A 377 -6.45 -29.55 -1.33
N LYS A 378 -5.46 -29.18 -0.50
CA LYS A 378 -5.65 -28.81 0.90
C LYS A 378 -5.62 -27.30 1.06
N ARG A 379 -6.29 -26.80 2.11
CA ARG A 379 -6.22 -25.39 2.48
C ARG A 379 -4.76 -25.00 2.79
N VAL A 380 -4.30 -23.86 2.26
CA VAL A 380 -3.00 -23.28 2.60
C VAL A 380 -2.98 -22.98 4.11
N GLY A 381 -1.99 -23.50 4.81
CA GLY A 381 -1.84 -23.33 6.25
C GLY A 381 -1.31 -21.96 6.64
N ASP A 382 -1.60 -21.57 7.89
CA ASP A 382 -1.11 -20.33 8.48
C ASP A 382 0.43 -20.28 8.45
N ALA A 383 0.98 -19.11 8.12
CA ALA A 383 2.40 -18.96 7.87
C ALA A 383 3.09 -18.09 8.93
N ALA A 384 4.13 -18.66 9.56
CA ALA A 384 5.08 -17.92 10.39
C ALA A 384 6.28 -17.50 9.52
N ILE A 385 6.53 -16.19 9.44
CA ILE A 385 7.52 -15.58 8.55
C ILE A 385 8.52 -14.82 9.40
N PHE A 386 9.81 -15.01 9.10
CA PHE A 386 10.92 -14.27 9.70
C PHE A 386 11.63 -13.51 8.61
N GLY A 387 11.97 -12.26 8.91
CA GLY A 387 12.59 -11.34 7.99
C GLY A 387 13.75 -10.57 8.57
N LEU A 388 14.63 -10.15 7.67
CA LEU A 388 15.67 -9.17 7.96
C LEU A 388 15.75 -8.22 6.77
N ARG A 389 15.44 -6.94 7.01
CA ARG A 389 15.63 -5.85 6.04
C ARG A 389 16.89 -5.08 6.39
N THR A 390 17.64 -4.65 5.39
CA THR A 390 18.65 -3.60 5.51
C THR A 390 18.30 -2.46 4.55
N THR A 391 18.41 -1.23 5.03
CA THR A 391 18.19 -0.03 4.20
C THR A 391 19.42 0.85 4.25
N VAL A 392 19.94 1.22 3.08
CA VAL A 392 21.08 2.13 2.92
C VAL A 392 20.64 3.32 2.08
N VAL A 393 20.94 4.53 2.55
CA VAL A 393 20.62 5.80 1.89
C VAL A 393 21.91 6.55 1.58
N PHE A 394 22.09 6.96 0.31
CA PHE A 394 23.26 7.67 -0.21
C PHE A 394 22.95 9.10 -0.60
#